data_1942a82e8b9a842c1d4deef0a254c993
#
_entry.id   1942a82e8b9a842c1d4deef0a254c993
#
_cell.length_a   1.000
_cell.length_b   1.000
_cell.length_c   1.000
_cell.angle_alpha   90.00
_cell.angle_beta   90.00
_cell.angle_gamma   90.00
#
_symmetry.space_group_name_H-M   'P 1'
#
loop_
_entity.id
_entity.type
_entity.pdbx_description
1 polymer ?
#
loop_
_entity_poly.entity_id
_entity_poly.type
_entity_poly.pdbx_seq_one_letter_code
_entity_poly.pdbx_strand_id
1 'polypeptide(L)'
;MSKFSDQLQPASFRGIPFEVTASGLKIGRRTVVHEYPQKDQPFVEDLGRATRQITLTAFVIGDDYIAQAQSLMAELEAPGSGTLIHPWLGEMEVTITSISELKFDAALGVASVVITATEAGILEFPTISVDAESEAFDVADAVEESAIDRFVTSIDLKTINEYIDSALQGDILDCLGIISNSELSKIFD
;
A
#
# COMPACT_ATOMS: atom_id res chain seq x y z
N MET A 1 -4.72 -38.81 31.54
CA MET A 1 -5.64 -38.39 30.46
C MET A 1 -5.24 -37.02 30.05
N SER A 2 -4.91 -36.85 28.78
CA SER A 2 -4.43 -35.58 28.26
C SER A 2 -5.53 -34.51 28.36
N LYS A 3 -5.23 -33.42 29.03
CA LYS A 3 -6.17 -32.31 29.27
C LYS A 3 -6.22 -31.38 28.05
N PHE A 4 -6.71 -31.89 26.90
CA PHE A 4 -6.91 -31.05 25.72
C PHE A 4 -7.89 -29.89 26.01
N SER A 5 -8.86 -30.11 26.86
CA SER A 5 -9.84 -29.10 27.25
C SER A 5 -9.24 -27.89 27.99
N ASP A 6 -8.12 -28.08 28.68
CA ASP A 6 -7.47 -27.00 29.43
C ASP A 6 -6.68 -26.03 28.54
N GLN A 7 -6.47 -26.38 27.25
CA GLN A 7 -5.76 -25.58 26.26
C GLN A 7 -6.69 -24.84 25.30
N LEU A 8 -7.98 -25.16 25.31
CA LEU A 8 -8.98 -24.56 24.45
C LEU A 8 -9.48 -23.25 25.08
N GLN A 9 -9.45 -22.18 24.32
CA GLN A 9 -10.08 -20.92 24.69
C GLN A 9 -11.58 -21.00 24.35
N PRO A 10 -12.46 -20.38 25.14
CA PRO A 10 -13.87 -20.27 24.78
C PRO A 10 -14.00 -19.45 23.47
N ALA A 11 -14.74 -19.99 22.53
CA ALA A 11 -14.97 -19.27 21.27
C ALA A 11 -15.95 -18.13 21.50
N SER A 12 -15.66 -17.00 20.86
CA SER A 12 -16.61 -15.88 20.80
C SER A 12 -16.41 -15.04 19.56
N PHE A 13 -17.48 -14.41 19.11
CA PHE A 13 -17.42 -13.40 18.05
C PHE A 13 -18.08 -12.12 18.55
N ARG A 14 -17.35 -11.00 18.47
CA ARG A 14 -17.76 -9.70 19.01
C ARG A 14 -18.29 -9.78 20.44
N GLY A 15 -17.73 -10.69 21.24
CA GLY A 15 -18.15 -10.90 22.64
C GLY A 15 -19.31 -11.86 22.85
N ILE A 16 -19.97 -12.35 21.81
CA ILE A 16 -21.01 -13.40 21.93
C ILE A 16 -20.35 -14.77 21.96
N PRO A 17 -20.46 -15.51 23.05
CA PRO A 17 -19.87 -16.83 23.19
C PRO A 17 -20.66 -17.88 22.42
N PHE A 18 -19.94 -18.85 21.85
CA PHE A 18 -20.50 -20.05 21.23
C PHE A 18 -19.50 -21.20 21.34
N GLU A 19 -19.97 -22.39 21.08
CA GLU A 19 -19.13 -23.58 21.09
C GLU A 19 -18.77 -23.98 19.65
N VAL A 20 -17.59 -24.58 19.45
CA VAL A 20 -17.10 -25.01 18.14
C VAL A 20 -16.90 -26.51 18.10
N THR A 21 -17.58 -27.18 17.18
CA THR A 21 -17.42 -28.61 16.94
C THR A 21 -16.24 -28.90 16.02
N ALA A 22 -16.11 -28.10 14.94
CA ALA A 22 -15.09 -28.29 13.95
C ALA A 22 -14.62 -26.96 13.39
N SER A 23 -13.35 -26.88 13.05
CA SER A 23 -12.74 -25.73 12.39
C SER A 23 -11.86 -26.16 11.24
N GLY A 24 -12.00 -25.47 10.11
CA GLY A 24 -11.14 -25.59 8.94
C GLY A 24 -10.46 -24.27 8.66
N LEU A 25 -9.13 -24.30 8.40
CA LEU A 25 -8.35 -23.14 8.03
C LEU A 25 -7.78 -23.35 6.64
N LYS A 26 -8.16 -22.50 5.70
CA LYS A 26 -7.59 -22.46 4.35
C LYS A 26 -6.46 -21.43 4.33
N ILE A 27 -5.25 -21.91 4.06
CA ILE A 27 -4.04 -21.11 3.97
C ILE A 27 -3.34 -21.40 2.64
N GLY A 28 -2.55 -20.48 2.15
CA GLY A 28 -1.80 -20.67 0.92
C GLY A 28 -1.02 -19.42 0.51
N ARG A 29 -0.48 -19.46 -0.69
CA ARG A 29 0.17 -18.34 -1.36
C ARG A 29 -0.55 -18.03 -2.65
N ARG A 30 -0.56 -16.78 -3.04
CA ARG A 30 -1.02 -16.37 -4.37
C ARG A 30 0.13 -16.57 -5.34
N THR A 31 -0.10 -17.38 -6.36
CA THR A 31 0.92 -17.68 -7.35
C THR A 31 0.35 -17.50 -8.74
N VAL A 32 1.17 -17.02 -9.66
CA VAL A 32 0.89 -16.98 -11.09
C VAL A 32 1.83 -17.93 -11.80
N VAL A 33 1.28 -18.82 -12.62
CA VAL A 33 2.06 -19.75 -13.41
C VAL A 33 2.19 -19.20 -14.82
N HIS A 34 3.44 -18.97 -15.25
CA HIS A 34 3.78 -18.53 -16.59
C HIS A 34 4.24 -19.74 -17.41
N GLU A 35 3.46 -20.11 -18.42
CA GLU A 35 3.79 -21.17 -19.35
C GLU A 35 4.30 -20.54 -20.65
N TYR A 36 5.49 -20.96 -21.08
CA TYR A 36 6.10 -20.47 -22.32
C TYR A 36 6.06 -21.57 -23.38
N PRO A 37 5.74 -21.23 -24.64
CA PRO A 37 5.78 -22.19 -25.73
C PRO A 37 7.15 -22.89 -25.83
N GLN A 38 7.15 -24.19 -26.02
CA GLN A 38 8.35 -25.04 -26.17
C GLN A 38 9.23 -25.11 -24.90
N LYS A 39 8.72 -24.76 -23.72
CA LYS A 39 9.39 -25.00 -22.44
C LYS A 39 8.57 -25.98 -21.61
N ASP A 40 9.21 -27.05 -21.18
CA ASP A 40 8.57 -28.11 -20.36
C ASP A 40 8.43 -27.67 -18.88
N GLN A 41 9.18 -26.66 -18.47
CA GLN A 41 9.13 -26.16 -17.08
C GLN A 41 8.47 -24.79 -17.04
N PRO A 42 7.35 -24.64 -16.29
CA PRO A 42 6.73 -23.36 -16.08
C PRO A 42 7.55 -22.50 -15.10
N PHE A 43 7.43 -21.21 -15.24
CA PHE A 43 7.90 -20.26 -14.22
C PHE A 43 6.74 -19.92 -13.28
N VAL A 44 6.94 -20.09 -11.96
CA VAL A 44 5.94 -19.79 -10.95
C VAL A 44 6.37 -18.52 -10.21
N GLU A 45 5.59 -17.47 -10.37
CA GLU A 45 5.75 -16.22 -9.64
C GLU A 45 4.93 -16.25 -8.36
N ASP A 46 5.55 -15.88 -7.25
CA ASP A 46 4.91 -15.80 -5.94
C ASP A 46 4.48 -14.37 -5.64
N LEU A 47 3.18 -14.13 -5.57
CA LEU A 47 2.57 -12.83 -5.31
C LEU A 47 2.28 -12.58 -3.81
N GLY A 48 2.83 -13.40 -2.92
CA GLY A 48 2.68 -13.25 -1.49
C GLY A 48 1.62 -14.15 -0.87
N ARG A 49 1.36 -13.95 0.42
CA ARG A 49 0.42 -14.76 1.21
C ARG A 49 -1.02 -14.59 0.72
N ALA A 50 -1.71 -15.70 0.50
CA ALA A 50 -3.15 -15.68 0.29
C ALA A 50 -3.88 -15.30 1.59
N THR A 51 -5.01 -14.65 1.47
CA THR A 51 -5.87 -14.33 2.61
C THR A 51 -6.34 -15.62 3.28
N ARG A 52 -6.25 -15.69 4.59
CA ARG A 52 -6.72 -16.82 5.37
C ARG A 52 -8.24 -16.84 5.38
N GLN A 53 -8.81 -18.02 5.13
CA GLN A 53 -10.23 -18.26 5.22
C GLN A 53 -10.49 -19.32 6.28
N ILE A 54 -11.40 -19.03 7.19
CA ILE A 54 -11.72 -19.85 8.34
C ILE A 54 -13.18 -20.32 8.18
N THR A 55 -13.40 -21.61 8.32
CA THR A 55 -14.75 -22.18 8.37
C THR A 55 -14.96 -22.81 9.72
N LEU A 56 -15.95 -22.35 10.45
CA LEU A 56 -16.29 -22.80 11.79
C LEU A 56 -17.67 -23.47 11.78
N THR A 57 -17.76 -24.66 12.37
CA THR A 57 -19.05 -25.24 12.72
C THR A 57 -19.32 -24.88 14.18
N ALA A 58 -20.15 -23.87 14.38
CA ALA A 58 -20.53 -23.34 15.68
C ALA A 58 -21.86 -23.93 16.13
N PHE A 59 -22.03 -24.03 17.43
CA PHE A 59 -23.30 -24.38 18.07
C PHE A 59 -23.50 -23.63 19.37
N VAL A 60 -24.75 -23.42 19.73
CA VAL A 60 -25.18 -22.82 20.96
C VAL A 60 -26.09 -23.81 21.68
N ILE A 61 -25.83 -24.08 22.94
CA ILE A 61 -26.60 -25.05 23.74
C ILE A 61 -27.00 -24.42 25.09
N GLY A 62 -28.14 -24.74 25.61
CA GLY A 62 -28.63 -24.28 26.89
C GLY A 62 -30.12 -23.96 26.90
N ASP A 63 -30.63 -23.58 28.03
CA ASP A 63 -32.07 -23.25 28.18
C ASP A 63 -32.45 -22.00 27.37
N ASP A 64 -31.50 -21.06 27.18
CA ASP A 64 -31.66 -19.81 26.43
C ASP A 64 -31.03 -19.87 25.01
N TYR A 65 -30.84 -21.09 24.47
CA TYR A 65 -30.15 -21.25 23.15
C TYR A 65 -30.75 -20.42 22.00
N ILE A 66 -32.08 -20.19 22.03
CA ILE A 66 -32.78 -19.41 21.01
C ILE A 66 -32.34 -17.94 21.07
N ALA A 67 -32.35 -17.34 22.28
CA ALA A 67 -31.96 -15.94 22.45
C ALA A 67 -30.47 -15.72 22.13
N GLN A 68 -29.62 -16.65 22.55
CA GLN A 68 -28.19 -16.59 22.23
C GLN A 68 -27.92 -16.76 20.73
N ALA A 69 -28.61 -17.68 20.07
CA ALA A 69 -28.52 -17.86 18.61
C ALA A 69 -28.97 -16.62 17.85
N GLN A 70 -30.04 -15.99 18.29
CA GLN A 70 -30.52 -14.72 17.70
C GLN A 70 -29.51 -13.58 17.88
N SER A 71 -28.93 -13.47 19.07
CA SER A 71 -27.89 -12.49 19.35
C SER A 71 -26.64 -12.74 18.50
N LEU A 72 -26.22 -13.99 18.36
CA LEU A 72 -25.11 -14.38 17.49
C LEU A 72 -25.39 -14.04 16.03
N MET A 73 -26.61 -14.34 15.53
CA MET A 73 -27.00 -13.95 14.16
C MET A 73 -26.91 -12.46 13.93
N ALA A 74 -27.44 -11.65 14.85
CA ALA A 74 -27.42 -10.19 14.72
C ALA A 74 -25.99 -9.65 14.59
N GLU A 75 -25.06 -10.19 15.36
CA GLU A 75 -23.64 -9.81 15.29
C GLU A 75 -22.94 -10.34 14.04
N LEU A 76 -23.31 -11.53 13.57
CA LEU A 76 -22.76 -12.09 12.33
C LEU A 76 -23.23 -11.33 11.09
N GLU A 77 -24.45 -10.78 11.10
CA GLU A 77 -25.01 -9.97 10.01
C GLU A 77 -24.56 -8.50 10.07
N ALA A 78 -24.02 -8.06 11.21
CA ALA A 78 -23.57 -6.69 11.37
C ALA A 78 -22.38 -6.39 10.44
N PRO A 79 -22.37 -5.24 9.76
CA PRO A 79 -21.31 -4.88 8.82
C PRO A 79 -19.96 -4.65 9.51
N GLY A 80 -18.89 -4.82 8.71
CA GLY A 80 -17.51 -4.58 9.14
C GLY A 80 -16.79 -5.80 9.69
N SER A 81 -15.53 -5.59 10.08
CA SER A 81 -14.73 -6.61 10.76
C SER A 81 -15.13 -6.76 12.22
N GLY A 82 -14.83 -7.92 12.78
CA GLY A 82 -15.06 -8.19 14.19
C GLY A 82 -14.00 -9.11 14.77
N THR A 83 -13.81 -9.00 16.06
CA THR A 83 -12.87 -9.84 16.80
C THR A 83 -13.48 -11.24 16.99
N LEU A 84 -12.80 -12.24 16.43
CA LEU A 84 -13.08 -13.66 16.65
C LEU A 84 -12.05 -14.24 17.59
N ILE A 85 -12.49 -14.78 18.72
CA ILE A 85 -11.67 -15.63 19.58
C ILE A 85 -11.86 -17.07 19.13
N HIS A 86 -10.80 -17.63 18.56
CA HIS A 86 -10.83 -18.98 18.02
C HIS A 86 -10.25 -19.98 19.02
N PRO A 87 -10.85 -21.13 19.29
CA PRO A 87 -10.40 -22.06 20.33
C PRO A 87 -8.93 -22.49 20.21
N TRP A 88 -8.42 -22.63 18.98
CA TRP A 88 -7.05 -23.12 18.72
C TRP A 88 -6.10 -22.06 18.16
N LEU A 89 -6.61 -21.01 17.56
CA LEU A 89 -5.78 -19.99 16.87
C LEU A 89 -5.65 -18.70 17.67
N GLY A 90 -6.44 -18.55 18.74
CA GLY A 90 -6.46 -17.34 19.53
C GLY A 90 -7.31 -16.22 18.94
N GLU A 91 -6.99 -15.00 19.29
CA GLU A 91 -7.70 -13.80 18.86
C GLU A 91 -7.28 -13.38 17.45
N MET A 92 -8.25 -13.06 16.61
CA MET A 92 -8.04 -12.57 15.25
C MET A 92 -9.17 -11.66 14.79
N GLU A 93 -8.84 -10.71 13.95
CA GLU A 93 -9.83 -9.85 13.32
C GLU A 93 -10.29 -10.44 12.01
N VAL A 94 -11.60 -10.64 11.86
CA VAL A 94 -12.19 -11.30 10.69
C VAL A 94 -13.41 -10.56 10.18
N THR A 95 -13.69 -10.74 8.91
CA THR A 95 -14.93 -10.33 8.26
C THR A 95 -15.71 -11.58 7.90
N ILE A 96 -16.98 -11.61 8.26
CA ILE A 96 -17.86 -12.75 7.92
C ILE A 96 -18.15 -12.67 6.41
N THR A 97 -17.83 -13.75 5.71
CA THR A 97 -18.03 -13.86 4.26
C THR A 97 -19.34 -14.56 3.92
N SER A 98 -19.66 -15.59 4.66
CA SER A 98 -20.92 -16.33 4.47
C SER A 98 -21.32 -17.04 5.75
N ILE A 99 -22.61 -17.18 5.93
CA ILE A 99 -23.22 -17.94 7.01
C ILE A 99 -24.09 -18.99 6.30
N SER A 100 -23.90 -20.25 6.66
CA SER A 100 -24.78 -21.30 6.16
C SER A 100 -26.08 -21.33 6.97
N GLU A 101 -26.94 -22.22 6.57
CA GLU A 101 -28.22 -22.45 7.22
C GLU A 101 -28.09 -22.62 8.76
N LEU A 102 -28.79 -21.77 9.52
CA LEU A 102 -28.97 -21.92 10.95
C LEU A 102 -30.03 -22.99 11.23
N LYS A 103 -29.62 -24.04 11.93
CA LYS A 103 -30.49 -25.15 12.27
C LYS A 103 -30.81 -25.13 13.75
N PHE A 104 -32.10 -25.19 14.09
CA PHE A 104 -32.57 -25.34 15.45
C PHE A 104 -33.05 -26.78 15.67
N ASP A 105 -32.53 -27.43 16.70
CA ASP A 105 -33.00 -28.73 17.17
C ASP A 105 -33.68 -28.56 18.49
N ALA A 106 -35.00 -28.57 18.49
CA ALA A 106 -35.81 -28.41 19.65
C ALA A 106 -35.73 -29.62 20.60
N ALA A 107 -35.41 -30.81 20.10
CA ALA A 107 -35.30 -32.01 20.93
C ALA A 107 -34.01 -32.01 21.76
N LEU A 108 -32.95 -31.41 21.24
CA LEU A 108 -31.66 -31.33 21.86
C LEU A 108 -31.41 -29.97 22.56
N GLY A 109 -32.24 -28.95 22.31
CA GLY A 109 -32.03 -27.60 22.81
C GLY A 109 -30.75 -26.96 22.26
N VAL A 110 -30.47 -27.16 20.96
CA VAL A 110 -29.23 -26.75 20.29
C VAL A 110 -29.56 -25.96 19.03
N ALA A 111 -28.83 -24.89 18.79
CA ALA A 111 -28.77 -24.19 17.52
C ALA A 111 -27.37 -24.38 16.91
N SER A 112 -27.28 -24.78 15.65
CA SER A 112 -26.01 -24.98 14.93
C SER A 112 -25.94 -24.16 13.68
N VAL A 113 -24.76 -23.62 13.37
CA VAL A 113 -24.49 -22.78 12.21
C VAL A 113 -23.06 -23.02 11.70
N VAL A 114 -22.89 -22.95 10.39
CA VAL A 114 -21.53 -22.93 9.81
C VAL A 114 -21.20 -21.51 9.37
N ILE A 115 -20.13 -20.97 9.90
CA ILE A 115 -19.65 -19.60 9.67
C ILE A 115 -18.39 -19.69 8.81
N THR A 116 -18.37 -18.95 7.72
CA THR A 116 -17.15 -18.75 6.93
C THR A 116 -16.70 -17.30 7.10
N ALA A 117 -15.49 -17.14 7.59
CA ALA A 117 -14.88 -15.85 7.85
C ALA A 117 -13.55 -15.72 7.10
N THR A 118 -13.21 -14.51 6.76
CA THR A 118 -11.95 -14.16 6.10
C THR A 118 -11.17 -13.22 6.99
N GLU A 119 -9.87 -13.45 7.16
CA GLU A 119 -8.97 -12.58 7.94
C GLU A 119 -9.08 -11.15 7.40
N ALA A 120 -9.40 -10.21 8.29
CA ALA A 120 -9.44 -8.79 7.96
C ALA A 120 -7.99 -8.26 7.91
N GLY A 121 -7.62 -7.61 6.81
CA GLY A 121 -6.36 -6.90 6.69
C GLY A 121 -6.52 -5.44 7.07
N ILE A 122 -5.46 -4.84 7.58
CA ILE A 122 -5.37 -3.39 7.73
C ILE A 122 -5.10 -2.82 6.35
N LEU A 123 -5.91 -1.87 5.92
CA LEU A 123 -5.69 -1.14 4.68
C LEU A 123 -4.59 -0.10 4.91
N GLU A 124 -3.35 -0.53 4.76
CA GLU A 124 -2.22 0.39 4.74
C GLU A 124 -2.03 0.89 3.31
N PHE A 125 -2.38 2.14 3.08
CA PHE A 125 -1.98 2.82 1.85
C PHE A 125 -0.49 3.13 1.96
N PRO A 126 0.33 2.82 0.93
CA PRO A 126 1.69 3.30 0.90
C PRO A 126 1.64 4.83 0.94
N THR A 127 2.04 5.39 2.05
CA THR A 127 2.28 6.83 2.15
C THR A 127 3.54 7.10 1.36
N ILE A 128 3.39 7.65 0.17
CA ILE A 128 4.52 8.19 -0.58
C ILE A 128 4.96 9.43 0.21
N SER A 129 5.95 9.27 1.06
CA SER A 129 6.61 10.37 1.76
C SER A 129 7.67 11.03 0.87
N VAL A 130 7.47 11.02 -0.44
CA VAL A 130 8.28 11.84 -1.32
C VAL A 130 7.73 13.23 -1.20
N ASP A 131 8.44 14.09 -0.50
CA ASP A 131 8.21 15.51 -0.54
C ASP A 131 8.67 16.02 -1.92
N ALA A 132 7.81 15.81 -2.91
CA ALA A 132 8.09 16.15 -4.29
C ALA A 132 8.36 17.66 -4.46
N GLU A 133 7.90 18.45 -3.52
CA GLU A 133 8.13 19.88 -3.49
C GLU A 133 9.58 20.20 -3.07
N SER A 134 10.08 19.56 -2.01
CA SER A 134 11.47 19.73 -1.59
C SER A 134 12.47 19.17 -2.60
N GLU A 135 12.21 18.00 -3.17
CA GLU A 135 13.06 17.45 -4.24
C GLU A 135 13.05 18.32 -5.50
N ALA A 136 11.92 18.93 -5.84
CA ALA A 136 11.84 19.83 -6.98
C ALA A 136 12.66 21.12 -6.74
N PHE A 137 12.63 21.67 -5.54
CA PHE A 137 13.45 22.81 -5.18
C PHE A 137 14.94 22.49 -5.15
N ASP A 138 15.34 21.35 -4.58
CA ASP A 138 16.74 20.90 -4.55
C ASP A 138 17.31 20.71 -5.96
N VAL A 139 16.50 20.15 -6.88
CA VAL A 139 16.90 20.00 -8.29
C VAL A 139 16.96 21.36 -9.00
N ALA A 140 16.03 22.26 -8.71
CA ALA A 140 16.02 23.61 -9.31
C ALA A 140 17.25 24.41 -8.85
N ASP A 141 17.58 24.39 -7.57
CA ASP A 141 18.76 25.06 -7.01
C ASP A 141 20.05 24.49 -7.59
N ALA A 142 20.15 23.17 -7.72
CA ALA A 142 21.32 22.52 -8.34
C ALA A 142 21.50 22.89 -9.81
N VAL A 143 20.40 23.04 -10.55
CA VAL A 143 20.44 23.48 -11.98
C VAL A 143 20.86 24.93 -12.06
N GLU A 144 20.36 25.81 -11.21
CA GLU A 144 20.72 27.23 -11.17
C GLU A 144 22.21 27.39 -10.84
N GLU A 145 22.71 26.73 -9.80
CA GLU A 145 24.13 26.76 -9.43
C GLU A 145 25.01 26.25 -10.57
N SER A 146 24.64 25.15 -11.21
CA SER A 146 25.40 24.60 -12.35
C SER A 146 25.38 25.54 -13.58
N ALA A 147 24.30 26.26 -13.82
CA ALA A 147 24.18 27.22 -14.89
C ALA A 147 25.05 28.47 -14.63
N ILE A 148 25.06 28.96 -13.41
CA ILE A 148 25.91 30.07 -12.97
C ILE A 148 27.38 29.70 -13.11
N ASP A 149 27.80 28.52 -12.64
CA ASP A 149 29.18 28.04 -12.77
C ASP A 149 29.64 27.93 -14.23
N ARG A 150 28.77 27.41 -15.09
CA ARG A 150 29.05 27.36 -16.55
C ARG A 150 29.18 28.73 -17.16
N PHE A 151 28.32 29.66 -16.74
CA PHE A 151 28.37 31.04 -17.21
C PHE A 151 29.63 31.72 -16.74
N VAL A 152 29.97 31.63 -15.46
CA VAL A 152 31.21 32.19 -14.89
C VAL A 152 32.46 31.59 -15.55
N THR A 153 32.46 30.27 -15.78
CA THR A 153 33.59 29.60 -16.46
C THR A 153 33.69 29.98 -17.95
N SER A 154 32.55 30.32 -18.60
CA SER A 154 32.55 30.76 -19.99
C SER A 154 33.02 32.20 -20.19
N ILE A 155 33.04 32.99 -19.12
CA ILE A 155 33.58 34.33 -19.09
C ILE A 155 35.11 34.22 -19.00
N ASP A 156 35.79 34.26 -20.12
CA ASP A 156 37.24 34.36 -20.12
C ASP A 156 37.65 35.79 -19.73
N LEU A 157 38.18 35.92 -18.52
CA LEU A 157 38.67 37.22 -17.99
C LEU A 157 39.74 37.86 -18.94
N LYS A 158 40.44 37.06 -19.72
CA LYS A 158 41.38 37.54 -20.68
C LYS A 158 40.67 38.28 -21.83
N THR A 159 39.61 37.68 -22.34
CA THR A 159 38.77 38.28 -23.39
C THR A 159 38.12 39.59 -22.91
N ILE A 160 37.63 39.63 -21.68
CA ILE A 160 37.06 40.84 -21.07
C ILE A 160 38.12 41.93 -20.96
N ASN A 161 39.31 41.62 -20.47
CA ASN A 161 40.41 42.56 -20.34
C ASN A 161 40.83 43.13 -21.76
N GLU A 162 40.90 42.26 -22.76
CA GLU A 162 41.17 42.69 -24.14
C GLU A 162 40.11 43.64 -24.68
N TYR A 163 38.80 43.42 -24.34
CA TYR A 163 37.73 44.34 -24.68
C TYR A 163 37.82 45.68 -23.94
N ILE A 164 38.15 45.61 -22.66
CA ILE A 164 38.33 46.81 -21.84
C ILE A 164 39.50 47.66 -22.32
N ASP A 165 40.62 47.02 -22.59
CA ASP A 165 41.83 47.71 -23.12
C ASP A 165 41.57 48.35 -24.50
N SER A 166 40.86 47.63 -25.37
CA SER A 166 40.42 48.14 -26.67
C SER A 166 39.46 49.36 -26.53
N ALA A 167 38.52 49.25 -25.61
CA ALA A 167 37.59 50.36 -25.29
C ALA A 167 38.28 51.58 -24.68
N LEU A 168 39.28 51.40 -23.84
CA LEU A 168 40.06 52.49 -23.23
C LEU A 168 40.98 53.16 -24.27
N GLN A 169 41.40 52.43 -25.32
CA GLN A 169 42.20 53.00 -26.42
C GLN A 169 41.39 53.76 -27.48
N GLY A 170 40.06 53.90 -27.31
CA GLY A 170 39.18 54.66 -28.16
C GLY A 170 38.55 53.89 -29.31
N ASP A 171 38.80 52.60 -29.45
CA ASP A 171 38.31 51.76 -30.52
C ASP A 171 37.04 50.96 -30.15
N ILE A 172 36.11 51.63 -29.42
CA ILE A 172 34.85 51.00 -28.95
C ILE A 172 34.01 50.51 -30.11
N LEU A 173 34.10 51.16 -31.27
CA LEU A 173 33.28 50.85 -32.45
C LEU A 173 33.76 49.54 -33.14
N ASP A 174 35.08 49.30 -33.13
CA ASP A 174 35.65 48.07 -33.69
C ASP A 174 35.39 46.86 -32.77
N CYS A 175 35.39 47.05 -31.47
CA CYS A 175 35.06 45.98 -30.49
C CYS A 175 33.64 45.48 -30.59
N LEU A 176 32.68 46.33 -30.86
CA LEU A 176 31.26 46.00 -30.99
C LEU A 176 30.86 45.51 -32.34
N GLY A 177 31.72 45.66 -33.38
CA GLY A 177 31.47 45.22 -34.74
C GLY A 177 30.21 45.85 -35.39
N ILE A 178 29.72 46.96 -34.79
CA ILE A 178 28.41 47.51 -35.14
C ILE A 178 28.49 48.54 -36.26
N ILE A 179 29.54 49.37 -36.29
CA ILE A 179 29.66 50.38 -37.34
C ILE A 179 31.16 50.67 -37.61
N SER A 180 31.61 50.58 -38.83
CA SER A 180 32.93 51.04 -39.19
C SER A 180 32.96 52.57 -39.37
N ASN A 181 34.10 53.20 -39.07
CA ASN A 181 34.27 54.65 -39.24
C ASN A 181 33.93 55.18 -40.62
N SER A 182 33.94 54.31 -41.63
CA SER A 182 33.56 54.64 -43.01
C SER A 182 32.05 54.71 -43.24
N GLU A 183 31.23 54.20 -42.33
CA GLU A 183 29.77 54.27 -42.45
C GLU A 183 29.18 55.47 -41.71
N LEU A 184 29.85 55.97 -40.67
CA LEU A 184 29.43 57.17 -39.96
C LEU A 184 29.52 58.40 -40.82
N SER A 185 30.49 58.48 -41.72
CA SER A 185 30.62 59.63 -42.63
C SER A 185 29.48 59.75 -43.65
N LYS A 186 28.74 58.63 -43.86
CA LYS A 186 27.59 58.60 -44.81
C LYS A 186 26.27 59.05 -44.18
N ILE A 187 26.23 59.17 -42.88
CA ILE A 187 25.01 59.52 -42.12
C ILE A 187 24.94 61.07 -41.89
N PHE A 188 26.07 61.74 -42.04
CA PHE A 188 26.18 63.19 -41.76
C PHE A 188 26.45 64.06 -43.05
N ASP A 189 26.36 63.49 -44.24
CA ASP A 189 26.23 64.18 -45.48
C ASP A 189 24.76 64.12 -45.94
#